data_2683aea19148eee0bf0807fc1626c60b
#
_entry.id   2683aea19148eee0bf0807fc1626c60b
#
_cell.length_a   1.000
_cell.length_b   1.000
_cell.length_c   1.000
_cell.angle_alpha   90.00
_cell.angle_beta   90.00
_cell.angle_gamma   90.00
#
_symmetry.space_group_name_H-M   'P 1'
#
loop_
_entity.id
_entity.type
_entity.pdbx_description
1 polymer ?
#
loop_
_entity_poly.entity_id
_entity_poly.type
_entity_poly.pdbx_seq_one_letter_code
_entity_poly.pdbx_strand_id
1 'polypeptide(L)'
;MTPASPLHSPSDTVPEHSEQPMPESADATEAATEPAKPLVVIKIGGSTLGEHDTSLKDVAALHKQGIQPVIVHGGGKIITEWMDRQGIRAKFVRGLRVTDAASLDIVVAVLTGLVNKQLVNSLNNLGVSAVGISGVDGGILRAEIQDPELGLVGRVTQVNVAPIQGIISAGLVPVIAPVAVAKNAQMLNVNADVAAGEIAAAMSASRLFMLTDVEGVLDTSKRLIPRLTERQARSLMNSGIAGGGMVPKLEACLKALGSVGETHILDGRRPGALLDAYEGNARGTRIG
;
A
#
# COMPACT_ATOMS: atom_id res chain seq x y z
N MET A 1 41.54 -67.19 -17.29
CA MET A 1 42.20 -66.89 -18.56
C MET A 1 41.21 -67.13 -19.67
N THR A 2 40.62 -66.07 -20.19
CA THR A 2 39.80 -66.09 -21.35
C THR A 2 40.01 -64.77 -22.13
N PRO A 3 40.33 -64.83 -23.42
CA PRO A 3 40.81 -63.68 -24.17
C PRO A 3 39.73 -62.76 -24.64
N ALA A 4 40.05 -61.47 -24.77
CA ALA A 4 39.25 -60.37 -25.27
C ALA A 4 38.98 -60.50 -26.77
N SER A 5 37.78 -60.17 -27.21
CA SER A 5 37.43 -59.97 -28.64
C SER A 5 37.47 -58.45 -29.00
N PRO A 6 37.77 -58.11 -30.24
CA PRO A 6 38.15 -56.77 -30.65
C PRO A 6 36.88 -55.93 -31.00
N LEU A 7 37.03 -54.61 -30.78
CA LEU A 7 36.11 -53.55 -31.08
C LEU A 7 35.91 -53.37 -32.58
N HIS A 8 34.61 -53.31 -33.03
CA HIS A 8 34.23 -52.85 -34.34
C HIS A 8 33.96 -51.37 -34.29
N SER A 9 34.60 -50.60 -35.15
CA SER A 9 34.28 -49.19 -35.44
C SER A 9 33.12 -49.08 -36.43
N PRO A 10 32.13 -48.25 -36.18
CA PRO A 10 31.18 -47.85 -37.22
C PRO A 10 31.67 -46.59 -37.94
N SER A 11 31.62 -46.68 -39.28
CA SER A 11 31.88 -45.58 -40.22
C SER A 11 30.89 -44.43 -40.10
N ASP A 12 31.43 -43.22 -39.98
CA ASP A 12 30.71 -41.98 -40.07
C ASP A 12 30.19 -41.72 -41.47
N THR A 13 28.85 -41.69 -41.64
CA THR A 13 28.19 -41.08 -42.78
C THR A 13 27.33 -39.94 -42.22
N VAL A 14 27.78 -38.70 -42.42
CA VAL A 14 27.04 -37.47 -42.13
C VAL A 14 25.97 -37.29 -43.21
N PRO A 15 24.69 -37.12 -42.85
CA PRO A 15 23.70 -36.74 -43.84
C PRO A 15 23.79 -35.24 -44.12
N GLU A 16 23.84 -34.87 -45.41
CA GLU A 16 23.69 -33.53 -45.94
C GLU A 16 22.34 -32.91 -45.47
N HIS A 17 22.43 -31.84 -44.67
CA HIS A 17 21.27 -31.02 -44.34
C HIS A 17 20.98 -30.11 -45.53
N SER A 18 19.87 -30.35 -46.20
CA SER A 18 19.24 -29.39 -47.10
C SER A 18 18.76 -28.16 -46.33
N GLU A 19 19.35 -27.00 -46.59
CA GLU A 19 18.85 -25.71 -46.12
C GLU A 19 17.46 -25.43 -46.66
N GLN A 20 16.45 -25.45 -45.76
CA GLN A 20 15.15 -24.88 -46.07
C GLN A 20 15.22 -23.37 -45.82
N PRO A 21 14.67 -22.52 -46.67
CA PRO A 21 14.65 -21.08 -46.44
C PRO A 21 13.77 -20.74 -45.24
N MET A 22 14.31 -19.95 -44.29
CA MET A 22 13.57 -19.40 -43.17
C MET A 22 12.37 -18.58 -43.66
N PRO A 23 11.18 -18.70 -43.07
CA PRO A 23 10.07 -17.84 -43.42
C PRO A 23 10.43 -16.39 -43.01
N GLU A 24 10.21 -15.48 -43.96
CA GLU A 24 10.33 -14.04 -43.84
C GLU A 24 9.56 -13.55 -42.61
N SER A 25 10.21 -12.71 -41.81
CA SER A 25 9.68 -12.15 -40.56
C SER A 25 8.30 -11.53 -40.79
N ALA A 26 7.28 -12.15 -40.21
CA ALA A 26 5.96 -11.55 -40.10
C ALA A 26 6.08 -10.20 -39.36
N ASP A 27 5.55 -9.19 -40.02
CA ASP A 27 5.35 -7.83 -39.58
C ASP A 27 4.96 -7.79 -38.08
N ALA A 28 5.87 -7.23 -37.26
CA ALA A 28 5.57 -6.92 -35.87
C ALA A 28 4.55 -5.77 -35.88
N THR A 29 3.29 -6.11 -35.92
CA THR A 29 2.22 -5.16 -35.66
C THR A 29 2.50 -4.55 -34.29
N GLU A 30 2.91 -3.29 -34.28
CA GLU A 30 3.00 -2.47 -33.05
C GLU A 30 1.66 -2.57 -32.33
N ALA A 31 1.60 -3.41 -31.29
CA ALA A 31 0.48 -3.43 -30.39
C ALA A 31 0.40 -2.04 -29.77
N ALA A 32 -0.61 -1.27 -30.18
CA ALA A 32 -0.91 0.03 -29.59
C ALA A 32 -1.01 -0.20 -28.06
N THR A 33 -0.03 0.29 -27.32
CA THR A 33 -0.02 0.24 -25.86
C THR A 33 -1.23 1.04 -25.39
N GLU A 34 -2.26 0.36 -24.89
CA GLU A 34 -3.36 1.02 -24.19
C GLU A 34 -2.77 1.99 -23.16
N PRO A 35 -3.31 3.21 -23.03
CA PRO A 35 -2.82 4.16 -22.04
C PRO A 35 -2.85 3.52 -20.65
N ALA A 36 -1.73 3.59 -19.94
CA ALA A 36 -1.60 2.99 -18.63
C ALA A 36 -2.74 3.47 -17.73
N LYS A 37 -3.48 2.54 -17.13
CA LYS A 37 -4.60 2.85 -16.23
C LYS A 37 -4.09 3.68 -15.04
N PRO A 38 -4.79 4.76 -14.65
CA PRO A 38 -4.36 5.58 -13.51
C PRO A 38 -4.26 4.74 -12.23
N LEU A 39 -3.10 4.79 -11.58
CA LEU A 39 -2.87 4.11 -10.30
C LEU A 39 -3.10 5.10 -9.17
N VAL A 40 -3.87 4.70 -8.17
CA VAL A 40 -4.14 5.49 -6.95
C VAL A 40 -3.80 4.68 -5.71
N VAL A 41 -3.21 5.32 -4.71
CA VAL A 41 -3.03 4.71 -3.39
C VAL A 41 -4.09 5.24 -2.44
N ILE A 42 -4.77 4.34 -1.74
CA ILE A 42 -5.87 4.65 -0.83
C ILE A 42 -5.51 4.11 0.55
N LYS A 43 -5.31 5.01 1.51
CA LYS A 43 -5.13 4.63 2.90
C LYS A 43 -6.49 4.59 3.60
N ILE A 44 -6.86 3.45 4.16
CA ILE A 44 -8.09 3.27 4.94
C ILE A 44 -7.74 3.28 6.43
N GLY A 45 -8.33 4.23 7.18
CA GLY A 45 -8.14 4.34 8.63
C GLY A 45 -8.82 3.19 9.39
N GLY A 46 -8.23 2.76 10.52
CA GLY A 46 -8.86 1.72 11.35
C GLY A 46 -10.17 2.16 12.02
N SER A 47 -10.40 3.46 12.16
CA SER A 47 -11.65 4.04 12.69
C SER A 47 -12.78 4.10 11.67
N THR A 48 -12.47 3.97 10.37
CA THR A 48 -13.47 3.92 9.29
C THR A 48 -13.89 2.48 8.96
N LEU A 49 -13.21 1.48 9.52
CA LEU A 49 -13.54 0.07 9.34
C LEU A 49 -14.73 -0.32 10.24
N GLY A 50 -15.90 -0.53 9.67
CA GLY A 50 -17.12 -0.92 10.41
C GLY A 50 -18.31 -1.10 9.49
N GLU A 51 -19.49 -1.42 10.07
CA GLU A 51 -20.74 -1.68 9.33
C GLU A 51 -21.20 -0.52 8.42
N HIS A 52 -20.72 0.69 8.68
CA HIS A 52 -21.05 1.90 7.90
C HIS A 52 -19.91 2.34 6.97
N ASP A 53 -18.89 1.50 6.76
CA ASP A 53 -17.78 1.84 5.84
C ASP A 53 -18.28 1.81 4.39
N THR A 54 -18.44 3.00 3.81
CA THR A 54 -18.81 3.17 2.41
C THR A 54 -17.60 3.29 1.50
N SER A 55 -16.40 3.43 2.07
CA SER A 55 -15.17 3.64 1.29
C SER A 55 -14.83 2.46 0.38
N LEU A 56 -15.15 1.22 0.79
CA LEU A 56 -14.93 0.04 -0.06
C LEU A 56 -15.87 0.00 -1.28
N LYS A 57 -17.08 0.57 -1.17
CA LYS A 57 -17.98 0.74 -2.33
C LYS A 57 -17.40 1.74 -3.32
N ASP A 58 -16.82 2.83 -2.83
CA ASP A 58 -16.15 3.82 -3.66
C ASP A 58 -14.92 3.21 -4.36
N VAL A 59 -14.11 2.42 -3.64
CA VAL A 59 -12.99 1.66 -4.21
C VAL A 59 -13.46 0.74 -5.34
N ALA A 60 -14.54 0.00 -5.10
CA ALA A 60 -15.11 -0.90 -6.12
C ALA A 60 -15.61 -0.12 -7.35
N ALA A 61 -16.21 1.05 -7.15
CA ALA A 61 -16.66 1.90 -8.25
C ALA A 61 -15.49 2.46 -9.06
N LEU A 62 -14.42 2.95 -8.42
CA LEU A 62 -13.19 3.39 -9.10
C LEU A 62 -12.55 2.24 -9.90
N HIS A 63 -12.47 1.06 -9.30
CA HIS A 63 -11.91 -0.12 -9.98
C HIS A 63 -12.71 -0.48 -11.25
N LYS A 64 -14.05 -0.42 -11.18
CA LYS A 64 -14.94 -0.63 -12.34
C LYS A 64 -14.75 0.43 -13.44
N GLN A 65 -14.35 1.64 -13.08
CA GLN A 65 -13.99 2.74 -14.03
C GLN A 65 -12.60 2.55 -14.64
N GLY A 66 -11.90 1.44 -14.35
CA GLY A 66 -10.57 1.17 -14.88
C GLY A 66 -9.42 1.80 -14.09
N ILE A 67 -9.68 2.38 -12.91
CA ILE A 67 -8.63 2.86 -12.00
C ILE A 67 -8.00 1.67 -11.28
N GLN A 68 -6.69 1.74 -11.04
CA GLN A 68 -5.93 0.71 -10.32
C GLN A 68 -5.73 1.13 -8.84
N PRO A 69 -6.56 0.68 -7.89
CA PRO A 69 -6.38 1.00 -6.50
C PRO A 69 -5.32 0.10 -5.85
N VAL A 70 -4.47 0.71 -5.03
CA VAL A 70 -3.59 0.04 -4.06
C VAL A 70 -4.06 0.46 -2.68
N ILE A 71 -4.47 -0.48 -1.86
CA ILE A 71 -5.04 -0.20 -0.54
C ILE A 71 -3.98 -0.42 0.52
N VAL A 72 -3.79 0.56 1.40
CA VAL A 72 -3.01 0.42 2.63
C VAL A 72 -3.95 0.67 3.81
N HIS A 73 -4.02 -0.26 4.75
CA HIS A 73 -4.98 -0.15 5.84
C HIS A 73 -4.31 0.00 7.21
N GLY A 74 -5.02 0.63 8.14
CA GLY A 74 -4.70 0.62 9.55
C GLY A 74 -5.50 -0.44 10.31
N GLY A 75 -5.50 -0.33 11.64
CA GLY A 75 -6.22 -1.24 12.54
C GLY A 75 -6.11 -0.83 14.00
N GLY A 76 -5.72 0.42 14.26
CA GLY A 76 -5.33 0.89 15.60
C GLY A 76 -6.36 0.61 16.71
N LYS A 77 -7.66 0.79 16.42
CA LYS A 77 -8.74 0.50 17.37
C LYS A 77 -8.82 -0.99 17.69
N ILE A 78 -8.85 -1.83 16.67
CA ILE A 78 -8.93 -3.29 16.81
C ILE A 78 -7.70 -3.84 17.53
N ILE A 79 -6.50 -3.33 17.21
CA ILE A 79 -5.27 -3.69 17.93
C ILE A 79 -5.41 -3.37 19.43
N THR A 80 -5.89 -2.16 19.78
CA THR A 80 -6.10 -1.77 21.18
C THR A 80 -7.07 -2.72 21.88
N GLU A 81 -8.20 -3.03 21.28
CA GLU A 81 -9.18 -3.98 21.82
C GLU A 81 -8.58 -5.39 22.05
N TRP A 82 -7.72 -5.85 21.14
CA TRP A 82 -7.03 -7.14 21.28
C TRP A 82 -5.96 -7.12 22.38
N MET A 83 -5.21 -6.02 22.49
CA MET A 83 -4.25 -5.81 23.59
C MET A 83 -4.96 -5.81 24.94
N ASP A 84 -6.07 -5.07 25.07
CA ASP A 84 -6.87 -4.99 26.30
C ASP A 84 -7.40 -6.36 26.73
N ARG A 85 -7.87 -7.20 25.78
CA ARG A 85 -8.30 -8.58 26.06
C ARG A 85 -7.18 -9.46 26.62
N GLN A 86 -5.93 -9.14 26.34
CA GLN A 86 -4.75 -9.83 26.85
C GLN A 86 -4.10 -9.13 28.05
N GLY A 87 -4.75 -8.09 28.59
CA GLY A 87 -4.24 -7.34 29.74
C GLY A 87 -3.05 -6.43 29.40
N ILE A 88 -2.77 -6.17 28.14
CA ILE A 88 -1.68 -5.32 27.68
C ILE A 88 -2.22 -3.90 27.44
N ARG A 89 -1.70 -2.91 28.17
CA ARG A 89 -2.09 -1.51 27.98
C ARG A 89 -1.40 -0.91 26.75
N ALA A 90 -2.19 -0.41 25.81
CA ALA A 90 -1.66 0.36 24.69
C ALA A 90 -1.05 1.69 25.17
N LYS A 91 0.17 1.98 24.76
CA LYS A 91 0.88 3.25 25.02
C LYS A 91 1.12 3.96 23.69
N PHE A 92 1.05 5.30 23.73
CA PHE A 92 1.29 6.13 22.55
C PHE A 92 2.27 7.26 22.89
N VAL A 93 3.21 7.51 21.99
CA VAL A 93 4.15 8.63 22.06
C VAL A 93 4.06 9.37 20.72
N ARG A 94 3.80 10.64 20.75
CA ARG A 94 3.65 11.49 19.53
C ARG A 94 2.66 10.91 18.50
N GLY A 95 1.58 10.26 18.97
CA GLY A 95 0.58 9.63 18.12
C GLY A 95 0.96 8.26 17.53
N LEU A 96 2.17 7.76 17.81
CA LEU A 96 2.64 6.43 17.41
C LEU A 96 2.51 5.43 18.56
N ARG A 97 2.12 4.20 18.27
CA ARG A 97 1.99 3.13 19.27
C ARG A 97 3.37 2.62 19.67
N VAL A 98 3.71 2.75 20.95
CA VAL A 98 4.86 2.05 21.52
C VAL A 98 4.65 0.55 21.36
N THR A 99 5.60 -0.15 20.77
CA THR A 99 5.45 -1.55 20.36
C THR A 99 6.61 -2.36 20.90
N ASP A 100 6.42 -3.07 22.00
CA ASP A 100 7.33 -4.12 22.47
C ASP A 100 7.07 -5.45 21.76
N ALA A 101 7.79 -6.50 22.09
CA ALA A 101 7.67 -7.79 21.41
C ALA A 101 6.26 -8.39 21.53
N ALA A 102 5.65 -8.35 22.73
CA ALA A 102 4.30 -8.88 22.96
C ALA A 102 3.24 -8.07 22.20
N SER A 103 3.40 -6.75 22.17
CA SER A 103 2.53 -5.86 21.39
C SER A 103 2.70 -6.09 19.90
N LEU A 104 3.91 -6.37 19.42
CA LEU A 104 4.17 -6.63 18.01
C LEU A 104 3.45 -7.88 17.51
N ASP A 105 3.43 -8.96 18.29
CA ASP A 105 2.73 -10.20 17.93
C ASP A 105 1.24 -9.94 17.70
N ILE A 106 0.62 -9.14 18.58
CA ILE A 106 -0.77 -8.73 18.43
C ILE A 106 -0.97 -7.84 17.20
N VAL A 107 -0.08 -6.87 17.00
CA VAL A 107 -0.11 -5.98 15.82
C VAL A 107 -0.05 -6.78 14.53
N VAL A 108 0.89 -7.72 14.43
CA VAL A 108 1.04 -8.59 13.26
C VAL A 108 -0.22 -9.43 13.06
N ALA A 109 -0.68 -10.18 14.08
CA ALA A 109 -1.85 -11.04 13.97
C ALA A 109 -3.12 -10.28 13.57
N VAL A 110 -3.35 -9.11 14.18
CA VAL A 110 -4.54 -8.29 13.91
C VAL A 110 -4.47 -7.64 12.52
N LEU A 111 -3.35 -7.05 12.16
CA LEU A 111 -3.23 -6.37 10.87
C LEU A 111 -3.23 -7.36 9.71
N THR A 112 -2.37 -8.39 9.74
CA THR A 112 -2.19 -9.27 8.59
C THR A 112 -3.25 -10.37 8.50
N GLY A 113 -3.72 -10.85 9.64
CA GLY A 113 -4.71 -11.92 9.74
C GLY A 113 -6.15 -11.41 9.75
N LEU A 114 -6.52 -10.60 10.74
CA LEU A 114 -7.91 -10.21 10.96
C LEU A 114 -8.35 -9.08 10.03
N VAL A 115 -7.78 -7.89 10.17
CA VAL A 115 -8.23 -6.69 9.46
C VAL A 115 -8.03 -6.84 7.95
N ASN A 116 -6.84 -7.30 7.54
CA ASN A 116 -6.53 -7.51 6.14
C ASN A 116 -7.53 -8.45 5.45
N LYS A 117 -7.84 -9.61 6.08
CA LYS A 117 -8.75 -10.60 5.49
C LYS A 117 -10.21 -10.16 5.51
N GLN A 118 -10.61 -9.37 6.49
CA GLN A 118 -11.94 -8.74 6.48
C GLN A 118 -12.12 -7.78 5.30
N LEU A 119 -11.11 -6.93 5.03
CA LEU A 119 -11.13 -6.00 3.89
C LEU A 119 -11.17 -6.75 2.55
N VAL A 120 -10.30 -7.75 2.39
CA VAL A 120 -10.27 -8.59 1.18
C VAL A 120 -11.62 -9.26 0.94
N ASN A 121 -12.20 -9.86 1.98
CA ASN A 121 -13.51 -10.50 1.87
C ASN A 121 -14.61 -9.49 1.49
N SER A 122 -14.59 -8.30 2.09
CA SER A 122 -15.57 -7.24 1.76
C SER A 122 -15.43 -6.75 0.32
N LEU A 123 -14.21 -6.58 -0.19
CA LEU A 123 -13.96 -6.22 -1.59
C LEU A 123 -14.43 -7.31 -2.56
N ASN A 124 -14.11 -8.57 -2.25
CA ASN A 124 -14.56 -9.71 -3.07
C ASN A 124 -16.09 -9.79 -3.14
N ASN A 125 -16.79 -9.53 -2.02
CA ASN A 125 -18.25 -9.44 -1.99
C ASN A 125 -18.81 -8.27 -2.83
N LEU A 126 -18.03 -7.22 -3.07
CA LEU A 126 -18.37 -6.11 -3.96
C LEU A 126 -17.98 -6.37 -5.43
N GLY A 127 -17.48 -7.57 -5.73
CA GLY A 127 -17.05 -7.98 -7.08
C GLY A 127 -15.66 -7.47 -7.49
N VAL A 128 -14.82 -7.10 -6.51
CA VAL A 128 -13.43 -6.69 -6.72
C VAL A 128 -12.52 -7.83 -6.29
N SER A 129 -11.82 -8.46 -7.23
CA SER A 129 -10.83 -9.50 -6.91
C SER A 129 -9.64 -8.88 -6.18
N ALA A 130 -9.55 -9.09 -4.86
CA ALA A 130 -8.52 -8.50 -4.01
C ALA A 130 -7.60 -9.54 -3.39
N VAL A 131 -6.33 -9.19 -3.20
CA VAL A 131 -5.32 -10.01 -2.52
C VAL A 131 -4.76 -9.24 -1.32
N GLY A 132 -4.80 -9.89 -0.16
CA GLY A 132 -4.25 -9.34 1.07
C GLY A 132 -2.83 -9.81 1.33
N ILE A 133 -1.94 -8.84 1.49
CA ILE A 133 -0.52 -8.99 1.78
C ILE A 133 -0.09 -8.03 2.87
N SER A 134 1.15 -8.12 3.30
CA SER A 134 1.79 -7.20 4.23
C SER A 134 3.09 -6.64 3.64
N GLY A 135 3.67 -5.65 4.25
CA GLY A 135 4.96 -5.12 3.83
C GLY A 135 6.13 -6.12 3.96
N VAL A 136 5.94 -7.21 4.71
CA VAL A 136 6.92 -8.31 4.82
C VAL A 136 6.95 -9.15 3.55
N ASP A 137 5.78 -9.36 2.91
CA ASP A 137 5.65 -10.23 1.74
C ASP A 137 6.46 -9.68 0.56
N GLY A 138 7.36 -10.51 0.03
CA GLY A 138 8.29 -10.08 -1.02
C GLY A 138 9.21 -8.92 -0.62
N GLY A 139 9.29 -8.57 0.66
CA GLY A 139 10.06 -7.43 1.16
C GLY A 139 9.54 -6.09 0.66
N ILE A 140 8.23 -5.94 0.51
CA ILE A 140 7.58 -4.70 0.03
C ILE A 140 8.02 -3.50 0.86
N LEU A 141 8.04 -3.62 2.20
CA LEU A 141 8.50 -2.57 3.10
C LEU A 141 9.76 -3.01 3.85
N ARG A 142 10.88 -2.38 3.55
CA ARG A 142 12.09 -2.45 4.36
C ARG A 142 12.10 -1.29 5.35
N ALA A 143 12.46 -1.56 6.60
CA ALA A 143 12.46 -0.55 7.64
C ALA A 143 13.62 -0.75 8.62
N GLU A 144 13.91 0.29 9.38
CA GLU A 144 14.78 0.25 10.57
C GLU A 144 14.02 0.81 11.77
N ILE A 145 14.49 0.54 12.98
CA ILE A 145 13.86 1.09 14.21
C ILE A 145 13.85 2.61 14.10
N GLN A 146 12.67 3.20 14.26
CA GLN A 146 12.45 4.63 14.11
C GLN A 146 13.02 5.43 15.30
N ASP A 147 12.74 4.93 16.49
CA ASP A 147 13.12 5.57 17.76
C ASP A 147 13.13 4.48 18.85
N PRO A 148 14.22 4.33 19.63
CA PRO A 148 14.28 3.36 20.71
C PRO A 148 13.14 3.50 21.75
N GLU A 149 12.63 4.70 21.96
CA GLU A 149 11.49 4.96 22.86
C GLU A 149 10.20 4.30 22.37
N LEU A 150 10.07 4.13 21.07
CA LEU A 150 8.90 3.48 20.44
C LEU A 150 9.01 1.97 20.38
N GLY A 151 10.18 1.39 20.64
CA GLY A 151 10.47 -0.03 20.53
C GLY A 151 10.47 -0.51 19.08
N LEU A 152 9.71 -1.56 18.76
CA LEU A 152 9.66 -2.20 17.44
C LEU A 152 8.77 -1.46 16.43
N VAL A 153 8.90 -0.14 16.38
CA VAL A 153 8.28 0.72 15.37
C VAL A 153 9.28 1.04 14.28
N GLY A 154 8.86 0.84 13.02
CA GLY A 154 9.71 0.97 11.84
C GLY A 154 9.58 2.31 11.14
N ARG A 155 10.72 2.90 10.76
CA ARG A 155 10.86 3.93 9.74
C ARG A 155 11.17 3.25 8.41
N VAL A 156 10.33 3.42 7.41
CA VAL A 156 10.54 2.83 6.08
C VAL A 156 11.80 3.39 5.44
N THR A 157 12.64 2.52 4.94
CA THR A 157 13.91 2.88 4.27
C THR A 157 13.88 2.56 2.77
N GLN A 158 13.04 1.60 2.37
CA GLN A 158 12.92 1.18 0.98
C GLN A 158 11.55 0.53 0.75
N VAL A 159 10.98 0.76 -0.43
CA VAL A 159 9.78 0.08 -0.93
C VAL A 159 10.15 -0.75 -2.15
N ASN A 160 9.85 -2.05 -2.11
CA ASN A 160 9.93 -2.95 -3.27
C ASN A 160 8.54 -3.01 -3.92
N VAL A 161 8.38 -2.37 -5.05
CA VAL A 161 7.10 -2.30 -5.76
C VAL A 161 6.79 -3.55 -6.60
N ALA A 162 7.77 -4.40 -6.89
CA ALA A 162 7.60 -5.54 -7.79
C ALA A 162 6.47 -6.51 -7.38
N PRO A 163 6.29 -6.90 -6.09
CA PRO A 163 5.16 -7.74 -5.70
C PRO A 163 3.81 -7.04 -5.90
N ILE A 164 3.73 -5.73 -5.63
CA ILE A 164 2.50 -4.94 -5.82
C ILE A 164 2.15 -4.89 -7.31
N GLN A 165 3.13 -4.60 -8.17
CA GLN A 165 2.97 -4.58 -9.62
C GLN A 165 2.55 -5.95 -10.17
N GLY A 166 3.12 -7.05 -9.65
CA GLY A 166 2.73 -8.40 -10.02
C GLY A 166 1.24 -8.70 -9.73
N ILE A 167 0.74 -8.27 -8.57
CA ILE A 167 -0.66 -8.41 -8.19
C ILE A 167 -1.56 -7.59 -9.14
N ILE A 168 -1.19 -6.34 -9.40
CA ILE A 168 -1.94 -5.46 -10.32
C ILE A 168 -1.95 -6.03 -11.74
N SER A 169 -0.82 -6.55 -12.23
CA SER A 169 -0.71 -7.14 -13.56
C SER A 169 -1.56 -8.41 -13.72
N ALA A 170 -1.83 -9.11 -12.62
CA ALA A 170 -2.78 -10.23 -12.58
C ALA A 170 -4.26 -9.79 -12.53
N GLY A 171 -4.53 -8.48 -12.61
CA GLY A 171 -5.89 -7.93 -12.52
C GLY A 171 -6.48 -7.89 -11.11
N LEU A 172 -5.64 -8.01 -10.08
CA LEU A 172 -6.05 -8.07 -8.68
C LEU A 172 -5.76 -6.75 -7.96
N VAL A 173 -6.54 -6.46 -6.91
CA VAL A 173 -6.35 -5.28 -6.06
C VAL A 173 -5.53 -5.66 -4.83
N PRO A 174 -4.32 -5.09 -4.64
CA PRO A 174 -3.51 -5.34 -3.45
C PRO A 174 -4.06 -4.60 -2.23
N VAL A 175 -4.20 -5.31 -1.11
CA VAL A 175 -4.58 -4.80 0.22
C VAL A 175 -3.42 -5.04 1.17
N ILE A 176 -2.74 -3.98 1.60
CA ILE A 176 -1.43 -4.04 2.26
C ILE A 176 -1.53 -3.69 3.73
N ALA A 177 -1.14 -4.61 4.59
CA ALA A 177 -0.96 -4.37 6.02
C ALA A 177 0.43 -3.74 6.28
N PRO A 178 0.54 -2.67 7.10
CA PRO A 178 1.78 -1.92 7.30
C PRO A 178 2.70 -2.58 8.34
N VAL A 179 3.12 -3.80 8.07
CA VAL A 179 4.17 -4.52 8.81
C VAL A 179 5.40 -4.62 7.90
N ALA A 180 6.53 -4.12 8.35
CA ALA A 180 7.77 -4.11 7.58
C ALA A 180 8.79 -5.12 8.13
N VAL A 181 9.87 -5.33 7.40
CA VAL A 181 10.99 -6.18 7.82
C VAL A 181 12.30 -5.40 7.85
N ALA A 182 13.06 -5.54 8.94
CA ALA A 182 14.41 -5.01 9.08
C ALA A 182 15.47 -5.95 8.47
N LYS A 183 16.70 -5.46 8.33
CA LYS A 183 17.81 -6.24 7.75
C LYS A 183 18.09 -7.57 8.48
N ASN A 184 17.86 -7.61 9.79
CA ASN A 184 18.02 -8.80 10.64
C ASN A 184 16.79 -9.72 10.67
N ALA A 185 15.87 -9.58 9.71
CA ALA A 185 14.60 -10.28 9.62
C ALA A 185 13.59 -9.97 10.77
N GLN A 186 13.86 -8.97 11.63
CA GLN A 186 12.93 -8.52 12.64
C GLN A 186 11.74 -7.81 11.98
N MET A 187 10.51 -8.23 12.29
CA MET A 187 9.32 -7.50 11.89
C MET A 187 9.18 -6.20 12.69
N LEU A 188 8.66 -5.17 12.04
CA LEU A 188 8.44 -3.85 12.64
C LEU A 188 7.03 -3.35 12.32
N ASN A 189 6.39 -2.76 13.32
CA ASN A 189 5.12 -2.06 13.17
C ASN A 189 5.36 -0.71 12.48
N VAL A 190 4.71 -0.46 11.36
CA VAL A 190 4.81 0.81 10.63
C VAL A 190 3.50 1.58 10.73
N ASN A 191 3.56 2.88 10.89
CA ASN A 191 2.38 3.73 10.80
C ASN A 191 1.76 3.63 9.40
N ALA A 192 0.45 3.36 9.32
CA ALA A 192 -0.24 3.11 8.05
C ALA A 192 -0.27 4.34 7.13
N ASP A 193 -0.30 5.55 7.67
CA ASP A 193 -0.23 6.79 6.87
C ASP A 193 1.15 6.90 6.22
N VAL A 194 2.21 6.64 6.99
CA VAL A 194 3.60 6.61 6.49
C VAL A 194 3.76 5.54 5.41
N ALA A 195 3.33 4.31 5.66
CA ALA A 195 3.41 3.22 4.68
C ALA A 195 2.70 3.58 3.37
N ALA A 196 1.51 4.19 3.45
CA ALA A 196 0.76 4.62 2.27
C ALA A 196 1.49 5.71 1.49
N GLY A 197 2.07 6.71 2.16
CA GLY A 197 2.86 7.77 1.53
C GLY A 197 4.09 7.23 0.82
N GLU A 198 4.84 6.32 1.47
CA GLU A 198 6.05 5.72 0.88
C GLU A 198 5.71 4.81 -0.32
N ILE A 199 4.63 4.01 -0.23
CA ILE A 199 4.16 3.19 -1.36
C ILE A 199 3.69 4.07 -2.52
N ALA A 200 2.91 5.13 -2.24
CA ALA A 200 2.44 6.06 -3.26
C ALA A 200 3.59 6.73 -4.00
N ALA A 201 4.61 7.20 -3.27
CA ALA A 201 5.81 7.79 -3.85
C ALA A 201 6.60 6.79 -4.71
N ALA A 202 6.84 5.58 -4.19
CA ALA A 202 7.61 4.56 -4.88
C ALA A 202 6.92 4.04 -6.16
N MET A 203 5.59 4.03 -6.18
CA MET A 203 4.79 3.61 -7.34
C MET A 203 4.49 4.77 -8.31
N SER A 204 4.92 6.00 -8.02
CA SER A 204 4.56 7.19 -8.79
C SER A 204 3.05 7.26 -9.02
N ALA A 205 2.27 7.06 -7.95
CA ALA A 205 0.83 7.04 -8.02
C ALA A 205 0.29 8.39 -8.55
N SER A 206 -0.79 8.36 -9.32
CA SER A 206 -1.43 9.60 -9.79
C SER A 206 -1.99 10.41 -8.64
N ARG A 207 -2.51 9.72 -7.60
CA ARG A 207 -3.06 10.36 -6.39
C ARG A 207 -2.89 9.48 -5.16
N LEU A 208 -2.82 10.15 -4.00
CA LEU A 208 -2.86 9.52 -2.67
C LEU A 208 -4.10 10.01 -1.91
N PHE A 209 -4.95 9.11 -1.47
CA PHE A 209 -6.13 9.41 -0.65
C PHE A 209 -5.96 8.88 0.75
N MET A 210 -6.00 9.78 1.75
CA MET A 210 -5.99 9.44 3.18
C MET A 210 -7.41 9.49 3.72
N LEU A 211 -8.08 8.33 3.80
CA LEU A 211 -9.42 8.23 4.40
C LEU A 211 -9.28 8.16 5.92
N THR A 212 -10.01 9.03 6.60
CA THR A 212 -9.94 9.23 8.05
C THR A 212 -11.35 9.50 8.61
N ASP A 213 -11.46 9.73 9.90
CA ASP A 213 -12.70 10.04 10.64
C ASP A 213 -12.88 11.54 10.91
N VAL A 214 -12.15 12.38 10.19
CA VAL A 214 -12.27 13.84 10.24
C VAL A 214 -12.47 14.41 8.83
N GLU A 215 -13.12 15.56 8.72
CA GLU A 215 -13.44 16.18 7.43
C GLU A 215 -12.21 16.54 6.59
N GLY A 216 -11.06 16.74 7.24
CA GLY A 216 -9.81 17.19 6.63
C GLY A 216 -8.99 17.98 7.63
N VAL A 217 -8.11 18.86 7.15
CA VAL A 217 -7.32 19.77 7.98
C VAL A 217 -8.16 20.99 8.34
N LEU A 218 -8.22 21.31 9.63
CA LEU A 218 -8.99 22.45 10.15
C LEU A 218 -8.08 23.61 10.52
N ASP A 219 -8.59 24.84 10.36
CA ASP A 219 -7.94 26.05 10.86
C ASP A 219 -8.16 26.23 12.39
N THR A 220 -7.62 27.29 12.95
CA THR A 220 -7.78 27.66 14.39
C THR A 220 -9.23 27.88 14.78
N SER A 221 -10.10 28.23 13.85
CA SER A 221 -11.54 28.40 14.04
C SER A 221 -12.34 27.13 13.78
N LYS A 222 -11.67 25.98 13.63
CA LYS A 222 -12.25 24.66 13.31
C LYS A 222 -12.98 24.62 11.96
N ARG A 223 -12.62 25.48 11.02
CA ARG A 223 -13.16 25.46 9.66
C ARG A 223 -12.25 24.64 8.77
N LEU A 224 -12.85 23.87 7.87
CA LEU A 224 -12.11 23.05 6.90
C LEU A 224 -11.27 23.94 5.98
N ILE A 225 -10.00 23.56 5.80
CA ILE A 225 -9.10 24.14 4.82
C ILE A 225 -9.14 23.26 3.56
N PRO A 226 -9.79 23.71 2.47
CA PRO A 226 -10.01 22.83 1.30
C PRO A 226 -8.74 22.59 0.48
N ARG A 227 -7.76 23.50 0.55
CA ARG A 227 -6.50 23.40 -0.18
C ARG A 227 -5.33 23.88 0.67
N LEU A 228 -4.23 23.16 0.60
CA LEU A 228 -2.97 23.50 1.25
C LEU A 228 -1.82 23.34 0.25
N THR A 229 -0.97 24.33 0.19
CA THR A 229 0.36 24.17 -0.38
C THR A 229 1.26 23.43 0.60
N GLU A 230 2.36 22.85 0.14
CA GLU A 230 3.38 22.23 0.99
C GLU A 230 3.83 23.16 2.11
N ARG A 231 4.12 24.43 1.78
CA ARG A 231 4.54 25.44 2.76
C ARG A 231 3.50 25.68 3.85
N GLN A 232 2.22 25.77 3.48
CA GLN A 232 1.12 25.96 4.43
C GLN A 232 0.95 24.73 5.32
N ALA A 233 1.00 23.51 4.77
CA ALA A 233 0.93 22.29 5.55
C ALA A 233 2.06 22.20 6.59
N ARG A 234 3.31 22.50 6.20
CA ARG A 234 4.46 22.57 7.13
C ARG A 234 4.27 23.65 8.21
N SER A 235 3.73 24.81 7.84
CA SER A 235 3.44 25.89 8.79
C SER A 235 2.41 25.47 9.84
N LEU A 236 1.34 24.78 9.44
CA LEU A 236 0.29 24.27 10.35
C LEU A 236 0.83 23.23 11.34
N MET A 237 1.73 22.35 10.89
CA MET A 237 2.40 21.39 11.77
C MET A 237 3.34 22.10 12.78
N ASN A 238 4.18 23.01 12.29
CA ASN A 238 5.16 23.72 13.14
C ASN A 238 4.50 24.64 14.18
N SER A 239 3.36 25.23 13.86
CA SER A 239 2.59 26.06 14.80
C SER A 239 1.73 25.25 15.79
N GLY A 240 1.66 23.92 15.64
CA GLY A 240 0.84 23.05 16.49
C GLY A 240 -0.66 23.13 16.21
N ILE A 241 -1.10 23.86 15.17
CA ILE A 241 -2.50 23.92 14.74
C ILE A 241 -2.94 22.55 14.23
N ALA A 242 -2.13 21.92 13.40
CA ALA A 242 -2.28 20.53 13.05
C ALA A 242 -1.55 19.67 14.09
N GLY A 243 -2.29 18.97 14.95
CA GLY A 243 -1.74 18.16 16.04
C GLY A 243 -2.18 16.70 15.99
N GLY A 244 -1.65 15.90 16.91
CA GLY A 244 -2.04 14.51 17.12
C GLY A 244 -1.94 13.65 15.86
N GLY A 245 -2.99 12.91 15.56
CA GLY A 245 -3.03 12.00 14.38
C GLY A 245 -3.05 12.70 13.01
N MET A 246 -3.18 14.05 12.96
CA MET A 246 -3.11 14.80 11.70
C MET A 246 -1.66 14.97 11.22
N VAL A 247 -0.70 15.09 12.13
CA VAL A 247 0.72 15.27 11.78
C VAL A 247 1.25 14.15 10.89
N PRO A 248 1.17 12.86 11.27
CA PRO A 248 1.65 11.79 10.41
C PRO A 248 0.93 11.72 9.04
N LYS A 249 -0.34 12.14 8.95
CA LYS A 249 -1.06 12.21 7.68
C LYS A 249 -0.49 13.31 6.77
N LEU A 250 -0.27 14.49 7.31
CA LEU A 250 0.34 15.59 6.57
C LEU A 250 1.78 15.25 6.14
N GLU A 251 2.58 14.67 7.03
CA GLU A 251 3.94 14.22 6.70
C GLU A 251 3.94 13.20 5.55
N ALA A 252 3.04 12.21 5.59
CA ALA A 252 2.91 11.21 4.53
C ALA A 252 2.45 11.84 3.20
N CYS A 253 1.49 12.77 3.23
CA CYS A 253 1.07 13.52 2.06
C CYS A 253 2.23 14.33 1.46
N LEU A 254 2.96 15.07 2.31
CA LEU A 254 4.11 15.87 1.89
C LEU A 254 5.25 15.02 1.31
N LYS A 255 5.51 13.87 1.92
CA LYS A 255 6.51 12.92 1.42
C LYS A 255 6.16 12.41 0.02
N ALA A 256 4.89 12.14 -0.23
CA ALA A 256 4.41 11.63 -1.51
C ALA A 256 4.44 12.70 -2.62
N LEU A 257 4.22 13.98 -2.31
CA LEU A 257 4.08 15.06 -3.30
C LEU A 257 5.23 15.16 -4.32
N GLY A 258 6.45 14.76 -3.94
CA GLY A 258 7.59 14.76 -4.87
C GLY A 258 7.45 13.79 -6.06
N SER A 259 6.52 12.82 -5.97
CA SER A 259 6.32 11.75 -6.96
C SER A 259 4.85 11.53 -7.31
N VAL A 260 3.93 12.11 -6.55
CA VAL A 260 2.47 11.97 -6.69
C VAL A 260 1.88 13.30 -7.12
N GLY A 261 0.97 13.30 -8.07
CA GLY A 261 0.37 14.54 -8.59
C GLY A 261 -0.44 15.31 -7.54
N GLU A 262 -1.24 14.61 -6.73
CA GLU A 262 -2.09 15.21 -5.70
C GLU A 262 -2.25 14.28 -4.51
N THR A 263 -2.37 14.86 -3.30
CA THR A 263 -2.70 14.12 -2.09
C THR A 263 -3.93 14.71 -1.42
N HIS A 264 -4.77 13.84 -0.83
CA HIS A 264 -6.06 14.24 -0.26
C HIS A 264 -6.26 13.64 1.13
N ILE A 265 -6.82 14.42 2.05
CA ILE A 265 -7.29 13.95 3.36
C ILE A 265 -8.82 14.12 3.38
N LEU A 266 -9.55 13.02 3.56
CA LEU A 266 -10.99 12.93 3.37
C LEU A 266 -11.67 12.21 4.54
N ASP A 267 -12.93 12.59 4.85
CA ASP A 267 -13.76 11.80 5.75
C ASP A 267 -14.28 10.53 5.04
N GLY A 268 -13.65 9.39 5.35
CA GLY A 268 -14.01 8.09 4.76
C GLY A 268 -15.38 7.55 5.21
N ARG A 269 -16.04 8.18 6.22
CA ARG A 269 -17.38 7.79 6.67
C ARG A 269 -18.47 8.37 5.76
N ARG A 270 -18.13 9.40 4.98
CA ARG A 270 -19.07 10.04 4.05
C ARG A 270 -19.20 9.19 2.78
N PRO A 271 -20.43 8.75 2.42
CA PRO A 271 -20.65 8.02 1.17
C PRO A 271 -20.22 8.85 -0.04
N GLY A 272 -19.53 8.23 -0.98
CA GLY A 272 -19.05 8.87 -2.21
C GLY A 272 -17.84 9.80 -2.02
N ALA A 273 -17.26 9.89 -0.81
CA ALA A 273 -16.17 10.83 -0.53
C ALA A 273 -14.95 10.61 -1.44
N LEU A 274 -14.59 9.36 -1.70
CA LEU A 274 -13.46 9.01 -2.55
C LEU A 274 -13.76 9.27 -4.03
N LEU A 275 -14.97 8.96 -4.48
CA LEU A 275 -15.42 9.23 -5.86
C LEU A 275 -15.45 10.72 -6.14
N ASP A 276 -16.11 11.51 -5.27
CA ASP A 276 -16.15 12.97 -5.40
C ASP A 276 -14.74 13.56 -5.45
N ALA A 277 -13.83 13.05 -4.62
CA ALA A 277 -12.45 13.52 -4.62
C ALA A 277 -11.71 13.15 -5.90
N TYR A 278 -11.96 11.97 -6.44
CA TYR A 278 -11.37 11.55 -7.72
C TYR A 278 -11.89 12.42 -8.89
N GLU A 279 -13.16 12.80 -8.87
CA GLU A 279 -13.79 13.67 -9.87
C GLU A 279 -13.48 15.17 -9.69
N GLY A 280 -12.74 15.54 -8.64
CA GLY A 280 -12.37 16.93 -8.36
C GLY A 280 -13.38 17.71 -7.50
N ASN A 281 -14.43 17.06 -6.99
CA ASN A 281 -15.51 17.64 -6.19
C ASN A 281 -15.33 17.39 -4.67
N ALA A 282 -14.09 17.20 -4.22
CA ALA A 282 -13.76 16.79 -2.86
C ALA A 282 -14.32 17.72 -1.77
N ARG A 283 -14.99 17.13 -0.78
CA ARG A 283 -15.10 17.71 0.56
C ARG A 283 -13.98 17.12 1.42
N GLY A 284 -12.94 17.90 1.65
CA GLY A 284 -11.74 17.48 2.35
C GLY A 284 -10.62 18.47 2.13
N THR A 285 -9.40 18.08 2.45
CA THR A 285 -8.21 18.90 2.18
C THR A 285 -7.38 18.28 1.08
N ARG A 286 -7.17 19.02 0.00
CA ARG A 286 -6.19 18.70 -1.04
C ARG A 286 -4.87 19.38 -0.70
N ILE A 287 -3.76 18.65 -0.88
CA ILE A 287 -2.40 19.16 -0.67
C ILE A 287 -1.62 18.99 -1.98
N GLY A 288 -1.05 20.08 -2.47
CA GLY A 288 -0.33 20.15 -3.73
C GLY A 288 -0.70 21.34 -4.58
#